data_38a277e2ca7e4d9a0d8738d5c1b372bb
#
_entry.id   38a277e2ca7e4d9a0d8738d5c1b372bb
#
_cell.length_a   1.000
_cell.length_b   1.000
_cell.length_c   1.000
_cell.angle_alpha   90.00
_cell.angle_beta   90.00
_cell.angle_gamma   90.00
#
_symmetry.space_group_name_H-M   'P 1'
#
loop_
_entity.id
_entity.type
_entity.pdbx_description
1 polymer ?
#
loop_
_entity_poly.entity_id
_entity_poly.type
_entity_poly.pdbx_seq_one_letter_code
_entity_poly.pdbx_strand_id
1 'polypeptide(L)'
;MKKTSTILLGLAFLFAIGGCSNGGFKKTKSGILYKIISDGKNPLAKKGQFLKVTYTQKLRDSILSTSVGALPTYAPVDSLGPVYNPAEVFNKLRRGDSAVIVMLADSLLKKQGQLPPFIHKRDKLTLTLKVVDVFSKEEDLRKDQQAMLEQRKQVEIKDIEKYLSSKGIKAQKTEKGVFVVIDNKGDGPAVDSGKAVHVKYKGQTFAGKVFDSNMDSTFGHADPFVLVIGKRGAIEGWDDGLRLFNKGGKGKLYIPSMLAYGPNPPQGAPFKAFENLMFDVEVVDVTDAKQEAAPSRLPMQRPPASMLGHHAPSPAGK
;
A
#
# COMPACT_ATOMS: atom_id res chain seq x y z
N MET A 1 40.69 -8.45 -11.15
CA MET A 1 39.84 -8.02 -10.04
C MET A 1 39.46 -6.56 -10.28
N LYS A 2 38.31 -6.30 -10.88
CA LYS A 2 37.75 -4.94 -11.04
C LYS A 2 36.45 -4.85 -10.22
N LYS A 3 36.50 -4.03 -9.17
CA LYS A 3 35.36 -3.71 -8.33
C LYS A 3 34.46 -2.72 -9.09
N THR A 4 33.28 -3.13 -9.50
CA THR A 4 32.23 -2.23 -9.99
C THR A 4 31.41 -1.75 -8.79
N SER A 5 31.67 -0.51 -8.41
CA SER A 5 30.91 0.22 -7.37
C SER A 5 29.64 0.76 -8.01
N THR A 6 28.49 0.22 -7.64
CA THR A 6 27.19 0.75 -8.06
C THR A 6 26.86 1.94 -7.18
N ILE A 7 27.01 3.14 -7.74
CA ILE A 7 26.66 4.40 -7.10
C ILE A 7 25.14 4.55 -7.17
N LEU A 8 24.50 4.43 -6.01
CA LEU A 8 23.11 4.83 -5.81
C LEU A 8 23.06 6.36 -5.85
N LEU A 9 22.64 6.92 -6.99
CA LEU A 9 22.45 8.36 -7.16
C LEU A 9 21.15 8.76 -6.44
N GLY A 10 21.25 9.00 -5.14
CA GLY A 10 20.22 9.70 -4.37
C GLY A 10 20.22 11.17 -4.80
N LEU A 11 19.22 11.58 -5.57
CA LEU A 11 19.03 12.98 -5.98
C LEU A 11 18.55 13.79 -4.76
N ALA A 12 19.48 14.17 -3.90
CA ALA A 12 19.26 15.15 -2.85
C ALA A 12 19.22 16.54 -3.49
N PHE A 13 18.03 17.06 -3.75
CA PHE A 13 17.85 18.47 -4.11
C PHE A 13 18.04 19.35 -2.86
N LEU A 14 19.28 19.82 -2.66
CA LEU A 14 19.59 20.90 -1.73
C LEU A 14 19.03 22.21 -2.31
N PHE A 15 17.93 22.69 -1.77
CA PHE A 15 17.46 24.06 -2.02
C PHE A 15 18.15 25.01 -1.04
N ALA A 16 19.12 25.76 -1.53
CA ALA A 16 19.63 26.94 -0.86
C ALA A 16 18.52 28.03 -0.85
N ILE A 17 18.01 28.35 0.33
CA ILE A 17 17.05 29.46 0.53
C ILE A 17 17.87 30.72 0.80
N GLY A 18 18.09 31.51 -0.22
CA GLY A 18 18.67 32.85 -0.11
C GLY A 18 17.76 33.91 -0.74
N GLY A 19 17.36 34.91 0.01
CA GLY A 19 16.90 36.19 -0.47
C GLY A 19 15.38 36.39 -0.61
N CYS A 20 14.89 37.43 0.04
CA CYS A 20 13.53 37.98 -0.01
C CYS A 20 13.12 38.41 -1.43
N SER A 21 12.51 37.54 -2.16
CA SER A 21 11.53 37.74 -3.21
C SER A 21 10.54 36.57 -3.12
N ASN A 22 9.30 36.79 -3.52
CA ASN A 22 8.27 35.72 -3.53
C ASN A 22 8.66 34.58 -4.45
N GLY A 23 9.75 33.86 -4.16
CA GLY A 23 10.46 32.78 -4.83
C GLY A 23 9.77 32.01 -5.98
N GLY A 24 9.09 32.75 -6.90
CA GLY A 24 8.37 32.18 -8.05
C GLY A 24 7.05 31.48 -7.69
N PHE A 25 6.54 31.64 -6.46
CA PHE A 25 5.21 31.14 -6.09
C PHE A 25 4.11 32.03 -6.67
N LYS A 26 3.14 31.35 -7.30
CA LYS A 26 1.85 31.93 -7.72
C LYS A 26 0.79 31.65 -6.66
N LYS A 27 -0.36 32.35 -6.76
CA LYS A 27 -1.49 32.18 -5.85
C LYS A 27 -2.75 31.81 -6.62
N THR A 28 -3.51 30.83 -6.12
CA THR A 28 -4.84 30.51 -6.67
C THR A 28 -5.86 31.56 -6.22
N LYS A 29 -7.06 31.54 -6.81
CA LYS A 29 -8.16 32.44 -6.39
C LYS A 29 -8.56 32.27 -4.92
N SER A 30 -8.43 31.04 -4.38
CA SER A 30 -8.71 30.75 -2.97
C SER A 30 -7.59 31.16 -2.03
N GLY A 31 -6.38 31.40 -2.54
CA GLY A 31 -5.22 31.84 -1.78
C GLY A 31 -4.13 30.77 -1.56
N ILE A 32 -4.21 29.60 -2.17
CA ILE A 32 -3.17 28.57 -2.12
C ILE A 32 -1.94 29.05 -2.87
N LEU A 33 -0.77 28.92 -2.25
CA LEU A 33 0.51 29.21 -2.90
C LEU A 33 0.99 27.96 -3.65
N TYR A 34 1.46 28.13 -4.88
CA TYR A 34 2.01 27.03 -5.66
C TYR A 34 3.16 27.47 -6.55
N LYS A 35 4.09 26.54 -6.80
CA LYS A 35 5.17 26.68 -7.77
C LYS A 35 5.20 25.42 -8.62
N ILE A 36 5.21 25.59 -9.95
CA ILE A 36 5.30 24.49 -10.92
C ILE A 36 6.66 24.60 -11.62
N ILE A 37 7.32 23.46 -11.74
CA ILE A 37 8.53 23.25 -12.53
C ILE A 37 8.10 22.40 -13.72
N SER A 38 8.16 22.95 -14.93
CA SER A 38 7.65 22.35 -16.15
C SER A 38 8.61 22.63 -17.31
N ASP A 39 8.75 21.67 -18.22
CA ASP A 39 9.44 21.84 -19.50
C ASP A 39 8.50 22.35 -20.59
N GLY A 40 7.20 22.45 -20.31
CA GLY A 40 6.16 22.95 -21.20
C GLY A 40 5.79 22.05 -22.38
N LYS A 41 6.42 20.90 -22.55
CA LYS A 41 6.27 20.07 -23.77
C LYS A 41 4.94 19.36 -23.89
N ASN A 42 4.35 18.94 -22.76
CA ASN A 42 3.08 18.20 -22.74
C ASN A 42 1.88 19.15 -22.61
N PRO A 43 0.68 18.75 -23.04
CA PRO A 43 -0.53 19.53 -22.85
C PRO A 43 -0.91 19.63 -21.37
N LEU A 44 -1.59 20.70 -21.00
CA LEU A 44 -2.19 20.84 -19.67
C LEU A 44 -3.25 19.76 -19.43
N ALA A 45 -3.31 19.26 -18.23
CA ALA A 45 -4.37 18.36 -17.81
C ALA A 45 -5.73 19.07 -17.82
N LYS A 46 -6.75 18.36 -18.29
CA LYS A 46 -8.12 18.88 -18.49
C LYS A 46 -9.09 18.27 -17.49
N LYS A 47 -10.18 18.96 -17.22
CA LYS A 47 -11.29 18.42 -16.42
C LYS A 47 -11.72 17.04 -16.94
N GLY A 48 -11.96 16.11 -16.02
CA GLY A 48 -12.34 14.73 -16.31
C GLY A 48 -11.18 13.78 -16.58
N GLN A 49 -9.93 14.29 -16.61
CA GLN A 49 -8.74 13.47 -16.67
C GLN A 49 -8.25 13.10 -15.27
N PHE A 50 -7.30 12.17 -15.19
CA PHE A 50 -6.67 11.73 -13.95
C PHE A 50 -5.16 11.91 -14.05
N LEU A 51 -4.57 12.51 -13.01
CA LEU A 51 -3.12 12.58 -12.85
C LEU A 51 -2.63 11.33 -12.10
N LYS A 52 -1.64 10.63 -12.64
CA LYS A 52 -0.82 9.68 -11.89
C LYS A 52 0.32 10.48 -11.25
N VAL A 53 0.39 10.50 -9.93
CA VAL A 53 1.37 11.31 -9.22
C VAL A 53 2.12 10.53 -8.16
N THR A 54 3.40 10.87 -7.99
CA THR A 54 4.11 10.60 -6.74
C THR A 54 4.08 11.89 -5.91
N TYR A 55 3.97 11.75 -4.58
CA TYR A 55 3.85 12.93 -3.71
C TYR A 55 4.49 12.72 -2.34
N THR A 56 4.75 13.83 -1.68
CA THR A 56 5.05 13.90 -0.25
C THR A 56 4.30 15.08 0.35
N GLN A 57 3.51 14.80 1.38
CA GLN A 57 2.80 15.81 2.16
C GLN A 57 3.49 16.00 3.50
N LYS A 58 3.81 17.22 3.83
CA LYS A 58 4.45 17.58 5.10
C LYS A 58 3.60 18.57 5.88
N LEU A 59 3.65 18.43 7.19
CA LEU A 59 3.22 19.43 8.15
C LEU A 59 4.48 19.94 8.86
N ARG A 60 4.79 21.24 8.69
CA ARG A 60 6.11 21.75 9.09
C ARG A 60 7.22 20.93 8.41
N ASP A 61 8.10 20.27 9.17
CA ASP A 61 9.17 19.40 8.65
C ASP A 61 8.82 17.91 8.71
N SER A 62 7.70 17.54 9.37
CA SER A 62 7.27 16.15 9.52
C SER A 62 6.51 15.67 8.30
N ILE A 63 6.83 14.47 7.80
CA ILE A 63 6.08 13.82 6.73
C ILE A 63 4.76 13.28 7.31
N LEU A 64 3.63 13.76 6.80
CA LEU A 64 2.31 13.22 7.11
C LEU A 64 1.96 12.03 6.23
N SER A 65 2.30 12.10 4.95
CA SER A 65 2.00 11.07 3.97
C SER A 65 2.94 11.17 2.78
N THR A 66 3.29 10.04 2.19
CA THR A 66 4.15 10.00 1.00
C THR A 66 3.88 8.76 0.17
N SER A 67 4.01 8.89 -1.15
CA SER A 67 4.07 7.76 -2.07
C SER A 67 5.51 7.38 -2.44
N VAL A 68 6.52 8.04 -1.86
CA VAL A 68 7.93 7.67 -2.07
C VAL A 68 8.21 6.32 -1.42
N GLY A 69 8.70 5.36 -2.20
CA GLY A 69 8.88 3.97 -1.75
C GLY A 69 7.59 3.13 -1.75
N ALA A 70 6.45 3.74 -2.12
CA ALA A 70 5.16 3.09 -2.30
C ALA A 70 4.72 3.17 -3.79
N LEU A 71 3.43 3.00 -4.05
CA LEU A 71 2.88 3.14 -5.39
C LEU A 71 2.45 4.59 -5.66
N PRO A 72 2.56 5.09 -6.91
CA PRO A 72 1.92 6.32 -7.33
C PRO A 72 0.42 6.31 -7.03
N THR A 73 -0.16 7.48 -6.80
CA THR A 73 -1.60 7.64 -6.62
C THR A 73 -2.24 8.32 -7.82
N TYR A 74 -3.57 8.23 -7.92
CA TYR A 74 -4.33 8.85 -9.00
C TYR A 74 -5.25 9.90 -8.42
N ALA A 75 -5.19 11.10 -9.02
CA ALA A 75 -5.96 12.24 -8.58
C ALA A 75 -6.82 12.77 -9.74
N PRO A 76 -8.14 12.93 -9.56
CA PRO A 76 -8.98 13.48 -10.60
C PRO A 76 -8.67 14.97 -10.81
N VAL A 77 -8.73 15.39 -12.09
CA VAL A 77 -8.64 16.81 -12.46
C VAL A 77 -10.07 17.34 -12.57
N ASP A 78 -10.43 18.16 -11.59
CA ASP A 78 -11.75 18.77 -11.52
C ASP A 78 -11.68 20.29 -11.69
N SER A 79 -12.78 20.88 -12.13
CA SER A 79 -12.96 22.35 -12.09
C SER A 79 -13.53 22.74 -10.74
N LEU A 80 -12.71 22.57 -9.70
CA LEU A 80 -13.08 23.04 -8.38
C LEU A 80 -13.12 24.57 -8.39
N GLY A 81 -14.17 25.14 -7.82
CA GLY A 81 -14.19 26.53 -7.44
C GLY A 81 -13.07 26.86 -6.42
N PRO A 82 -13.01 28.08 -5.91
CA PRO A 82 -11.97 28.51 -4.96
C PRO A 82 -12.23 27.94 -3.54
N VAL A 83 -12.11 26.59 -3.40
CA VAL A 83 -12.44 25.83 -2.18
C VAL A 83 -11.27 25.61 -1.23
N TYR A 84 -10.12 26.19 -1.52
CA TYR A 84 -8.88 26.03 -0.74
C TYR A 84 -8.42 24.57 -0.63
N ASN A 85 -8.38 23.88 -1.78
CA ASN A 85 -7.96 22.49 -1.93
C ASN A 85 -6.79 22.41 -2.93
N PRO A 86 -5.74 21.59 -2.69
CA PRO A 86 -4.61 21.42 -3.61
C PRO A 86 -5.01 21.12 -5.05
N ALA A 87 -6.15 20.44 -5.25
CA ALA A 87 -6.68 20.10 -6.56
C ALA A 87 -6.98 21.32 -7.47
N GLU A 88 -7.09 22.55 -6.90
CA GLU A 88 -7.16 23.79 -7.69
C GLU A 88 -5.93 24.03 -8.61
N VAL A 89 -4.84 23.31 -8.34
CA VAL A 89 -3.59 23.41 -9.12
C VAL A 89 -3.52 22.32 -10.21
N PHE A 90 -4.29 21.26 -10.11
CA PHE A 90 -4.14 20.09 -10.97
C PHE A 90 -4.38 20.37 -12.46
N ASN A 91 -5.33 21.22 -12.79
CA ASN A 91 -5.58 21.68 -14.17
C ASN A 91 -4.48 22.59 -14.75
N LYS A 92 -3.47 22.93 -13.96
CA LYS A 92 -2.30 23.74 -14.37
C LYS A 92 -1.07 22.88 -14.59
N LEU A 93 -1.19 21.57 -14.37
CA LEU A 93 -0.11 20.59 -14.47
C LEU A 93 -0.13 19.85 -15.81
N ARG A 94 1.02 19.34 -16.18
CA ARG A 94 1.28 18.53 -17.37
C ARG A 94 1.96 17.24 -16.96
N ARG A 95 1.94 16.24 -17.80
CA ARG A 95 2.82 15.08 -17.66
C ARG A 95 4.27 15.54 -17.54
N GLY A 96 5.00 15.03 -16.56
CA GLY A 96 6.40 15.38 -16.30
C GLY A 96 6.61 16.55 -15.33
N ASP A 97 5.58 17.37 -15.08
CA ASP A 97 5.69 18.50 -14.15
C ASP A 97 5.92 18.08 -12.72
N SER A 98 6.65 18.91 -12.00
CA SER A 98 6.70 18.88 -10.54
C SER A 98 6.06 20.11 -9.96
N ALA A 99 5.38 19.99 -8.83
CA ALA A 99 4.76 21.13 -8.15
C ALA A 99 5.00 21.10 -6.65
N VAL A 100 5.13 22.28 -6.08
CA VAL A 100 5.09 22.52 -4.63
C VAL A 100 3.84 23.36 -4.36
N ILE A 101 2.94 22.86 -3.53
CA ILE A 101 1.68 23.50 -3.15
C ILE A 101 1.70 23.71 -1.64
N VAL A 102 1.48 24.95 -1.20
CA VAL A 102 1.53 25.34 0.21
C VAL A 102 0.18 25.87 0.65
N MET A 103 -0.37 25.24 1.67
CA MET A 103 -1.58 25.66 2.36
C MET A 103 -1.24 26.15 3.76
N LEU A 104 -1.86 27.25 4.19
CA LEU A 104 -1.72 27.81 5.53
C LEU A 104 -2.87 27.33 6.41
N ALA A 105 -2.59 26.85 7.61
CA ALA A 105 -3.59 26.38 8.56
C ALA A 105 -4.62 27.46 8.93
N ASP A 106 -4.20 28.71 9.04
CA ASP A 106 -5.12 29.85 9.32
C ASP A 106 -6.16 30.04 8.20
N SER A 107 -5.76 29.80 6.94
CA SER A 107 -6.67 29.87 5.80
C SER A 107 -7.61 28.65 5.75
N LEU A 108 -7.12 27.45 6.11
CA LEU A 108 -7.95 26.25 6.27
C LEU A 108 -9.01 26.47 7.35
N LEU A 109 -8.62 26.99 8.52
CA LEU A 109 -9.54 27.29 9.62
C LEU A 109 -10.64 28.27 9.19
N LYS A 110 -10.28 29.35 8.49
CA LYS A 110 -11.25 30.32 7.98
C LYS A 110 -12.23 29.75 6.96
N LYS A 111 -11.81 28.75 6.16
CA LYS A 111 -12.61 28.17 5.07
C LYS A 111 -13.44 26.96 5.50
N GLN A 112 -12.91 26.15 6.43
CA GLN A 112 -13.51 24.88 6.86
C GLN A 112 -14.09 24.94 8.28
N GLY A 113 -13.83 26.00 9.03
CA GLY A 113 -14.36 26.22 10.38
C GLY A 113 -13.62 25.48 11.48
N GLN A 114 -12.84 24.44 11.15
CA GLN A 114 -12.08 23.64 12.13
C GLN A 114 -10.78 23.10 11.53
N LEU A 115 -9.86 22.76 12.40
CA LEU A 115 -8.61 22.07 12.05
C LEU A 115 -8.58 20.71 12.75
N PRO A 116 -7.95 19.68 12.13
CA PRO A 116 -7.60 18.47 12.85
C PRO A 116 -6.76 18.79 14.10
N PRO A 117 -6.86 17.99 15.20
CA PRO A 117 -6.21 18.30 16.48
C PRO A 117 -4.69 18.48 16.42
N PHE A 118 -4.04 17.85 15.43
CA PHE A 118 -2.58 17.91 15.24
C PHE A 118 -2.11 19.08 14.38
N ILE A 119 -3.04 19.90 13.81
CA ILE A 119 -2.72 21.07 13.00
C ILE A 119 -3.03 22.32 13.82
N HIS A 120 -2.03 23.18 14.00
CA HIS A 120 -2.15 24.39 14.78
C HIS A 120 -2.18 25.63 13.88
N LYS A 121 -2.68 26.77 14.41
CA LYS A 121 -2.57 28.05 13.73
C LYS A 121 -1.11 28.32 13.32
N ARG A 122 -0.93 29.01 12.18
CA ARG A 122 0.36 29.34 11.56
C ARG A 122 1.11 28.13 10.96
N ASP A 123 0.61 26.91 11.10
CA ASP A 123 1.22 25.76 10.44
C ASP A 123 1.13 25.87 8.92
N LYS A 124 2.12 25.28 8.26
CA LYS A 124 2.18 25.15 6.80
C LYS A 124 2.06 23.68 6.42
N LEU A 125 1.08 23.37 5.58
CA LEU A 125 0.97 22.08 4.91
C LEU A 125 1.58 22.23 3.52
N THR A 126 2.60 21.44 3.25
CA THR A 126 3.30 21.46 1.96
C THR A 126 3.07 20.15 1.25
N LEU A 127 2.50 20.20 0.06
CA LEU A 127 2.37 19.07 -0.85
C LEU A 127 3.37 19.25 -1.99
N THR A 128 4.35 18.38 -2.07
CA THR A 128 5.26 18.25 -3.21
C THR A 128 4.79 17.08 -4.04
N LEU A 129 4.61 17.26 -5.35
CA LEU A 129 4.19 16.17 -6.24
C LEU A 129 4.94 16.21 -7.57
N LYS A 130 5.02 15.06 -8.22
CA LYS A 130 5.46 14.89 -9.60
C LYS A 130 4.39 14.16 -10.39
N VAL A 131 4.00 14.72 -11.54
CA VAL A 131 3.06 14.10 -12.46
C VAL A 131 3.80 13.06 -13.30
N VAL A 132 3.51 11.80 -13.08
CA VAL A 132 4.11 10.68 -13.81
C VAL A 132 3.41 10.49 -15.15
N ASP A 133 2.05 10.54 -15.14
CA ASP A 133 1.23 10.40 -16.34
C ASP A 133 -0.13 11.10 -16.20
N VAL A 134 -0.88 11.20 -17.32
CA VAL A 134 -2.22 11.79 -17.38
C VAL A 134 -3.12 10.87 -18.19
N PHE A 135 -4.22 10.42 -17.60
CA PHE A 135 -5.19 9.52 -18.24
C PHE A 135 -6.48 10.26 -18.57
N SER A 136 -6.97 10.04 -19.79
CA SER A 136 -8.24 10.62 -20.28
C SER A 136 -9.41 9.64 -20.15
N LYS A 137 -9.13 8.34 -20.06
CA LYS A 137 -10.14 7.29 -19.97
C LYS A 137 -9.93 6.49 -18.67
N GLU A 138 -11.03 6.21 -18.01
CA GLU A 138 -11.01 5.41 -16.78
C GLU A 138 -10.51 3.97 -17.02
N GLU A 139 -10.76 3.44 -18.21
CA GLU A 139 -10.28 2.12 -18.60
C GLU A 139 -8.75 2.05 -18.65
N ASP A 140 -8.09 3.06 -19.24
CA ASP A 140 -6.62 3.13 -19.31
C ASP A 140 -6.01 3.30 -17.93
N LEU A 141 -6.65 4.10 -17.06
CA LEU A 141 -6.28 4.25 -15.66
C LEU A 141 -6.36 2.91 -14.91
N ARG A 142 -7.44 2.15 -15.09
CA ARG A 142 -7.61 0.84 -14.44
C ARG A 142 -6.55 -0.17 -14.92
N LYS A 143 -6.25 -0.18 -16.23
CA LYS A 143 -5.17 -1.03 -16.78
C LYS A 143 -3.82 -0.68 -16.18
N ASP A 144 -3.50 0.61 -16.08
CA ASP A 144 -2.25 1.07 -15.48
C ASP A 144 -2.17 0.71 -13.99
N GLN A 145 -3.27 0.85 -13.24
CA GLN A 145 -3.34 0.42 -11.85
C GLN A 145 -3.06 -1.08 -11.69
N GLN A 146 -3.68 -1.91 -12.52
CA GLN A 146 -3.48 -3.36 -12.47
C GLN A 146 -2.04 -3.74 -12.84
N ALA A 147 -1.50 -3.15 -13.91
CA ALA A 147 -0.12 -3.37 -14.32
C ALA A 147 0.89 -2.97 -13.22
N MET A 148 0.64 -1.86 -12.55
CA MET A 148 1.48 -1.37 -11.46
C MET A 148 1.45 -2.30 -10.23
N LEU A 149 0.28 -2.84 -9.86
CA LEU A 149 0.14 -3.80 -8.77
C LEU A 149 0.84 -5.12 -9.10
N GLU A 150 0.68 -5.60 -10.33
CA GLU A 150 1.37 -6.81 -10.79
C GLU A 150 2.89 -6.62 -10.83
N GLN A 151 3.37 -5.49 -11.35
CA GLN A 151 4.79 -5.16 -11.34
C GLN A 151 5.35 -5.13 -9.91
N ARG A 152 4.61 -4.56 -8.96
CA ARG A 152 5.00 -4.55 -7.54
C ARG A 152 5.11 -5.97 -7.00
N LYS A 153 4.13 -6.83 -7.26
CA LYS A 153 4.16 -8.23 -6.87
C LYS A 153 5.40 -8.95 -7.41
N GLN A 154 5.72 -8.74 -8.69
CA GLN A 154 6.92 -9.36 -9.30
C GLN A 154 8.23 -8.87 -8.66
N VAL A 155 8.31 -7.60 -8.25
CA VAL A 155 9.46 -7.08 -7.48
C VAL A 155 9.55 -7.79 -6.12
N GLU A 156 8.46 -7.91 -5.40
CA GLU A 156 8.42 -8.57 -4.09
C GLU A 156 8.77 -10.06 -4.17
N ILE A 157 8.31 -10.76 -5.22
CA ILE A 157 8.70 -12.16 -5.49
C ILE A 157 10.23 -12.26 -5.63
N LYS A 158 10.85 -11.39 -6.40
CA LYS A 158 12.33 -11.36 -6.56
C LYS A 158 13.05 -11.03 -5.25
N ASP A 159 12.51 -10.15 -4.44
CA ASP A 159 13.06 -9.82 -3.13
C ASP A 159 13.01 -11.03 -2.19
N ILE A 160 11.93 -11.82 -2.22
CA ILE A 160 11.81 -13.06 -1.46
C ILE A 160 12.80 -14.11 -1.98
N GLU A 161 12.91 -14.31 -3.30
CA GLU A 161 13.91 -15.22 -3.91
C GLU A 161 15.32 -14.89 -3.45
N LYS A 162 15.68 -13.62 -3.46
CA LYS A 162 16.97 -13.13 -2.99
C LYS A 162 17.18 -13.40 -1.50
N TYR A 163 16.15 -13.16 -0.67
CA TYR A 163 16.19 -13.45 0.76
C TYR A 163 16.42 -14.94 1.01
N LEU A 164 15.64 -15.82 0.40
CA LEU A 164 15.75 -17.27 0.55
C LEU A 164 17.13 -17.79 0.12
N SER A 165 17.62 -17.32 -1.04
CA SER A 165 18.95 -17.66 -1.54
C SER A 165 20.05 -17.21 -0.59
N SER A 166 19.94 -16.01 0.01
CA SER A 166 20.92 -15.49 0.96
C SER A 166 20.99 -16.29 2.27
N LYS A 167 19.92 -17.00 2.60
CA LYS A 167 19.79 -17.86 3.79
C LYS A 167 20.01 -19.33 3.49
N GLY A 168 20.23 -19.72 2.23
CA GLY A 168 20.36 -21.12 1.82
C GLY A 168 19.06 -21.91 1.96
N ILE A 169 17.90 -21.24 1.99
CA ILE A 169 16.58 -21.86 2.16
C ILE A 169 16.07 -22.35 0.82
N LYS A 170 15.74 -23.64 0.73
CA LYS A 170 15.08 -24.24 -0.43
C LYS A 170 13.57 -24.19 -0.21
N ALA A 171 12.83 -23.53 -1.09
CA ALA A 171 11.37 -23.41 -1.04
C ALA A 171 10.76 -23.74 -2.40
N GLN A 172 9.57 -24.32 -2.40
CA GLN A 172 8.75 -24.49 -3.59
C GLN A 172 7.99 -23.20 -3.85
N LYS A 173 8.04 -22.67 -5.07
CA LYS A 173 7.28 -21.49 -5.50
C LYS A 173 5.95 -21.93 -6.09
N THR A 174 4.85 -21.33 -5.63
CA THR A 174 3.51 -21.52 -6.21
C THR A 174 3.33 -20.66 -7.48
N GLU A 175 2.27 -20.92 -8.23
CA GLU A 175 1.95 -20.12 -9.43
C GLU A 175 1.67 -18.65 -9.11
N LYS A 176 1.08 -18.34 -7.96
CA LYS A 176 0.81 -16.96 -7.56
C LYS A 176 2.02 -16.23 -6.97
N GLY A 177 3.07 -16.97 -6.62
CA GLY A 177 4.33 -16.42 -6.15
C GLY A 177 4.55 -16.50 -4.64
N VAL A 178 3.84 -17.35 -3.92
CA VAL A 178 4.16 -17.75 -2.54
C VAL A 178 5.31 -18.74 -2.56
N PHE A 179 6.23 -18.64 -1.60
CA PHE A 179 7.29 -19.63 -1.43
C PHE A 179 7.02 -20.47 -0.19
N VAL A 180 7.03 -21.76 -0.35
CA VAL A 180 6.65 -22.74 0.67
C VAL A 180 7.82 -23.64 0.99
N VAL A 181 8.22 -23.69 2.25
CA VAL A 181 9.11 -24.70 2.81
C VAL A 181 8.23 -25.75 3.46
N ILE A 182 8.33 -27.00 3.01
CA ILE A 182 7.57 -28.12 3.54
C ILE A 182 8.49 -28.91 4.46
N ASP A 183 8.29 -28.78 5.78
CA ASP A 183 9.01 -29.57 6.77
C ASP A 183 8.40 -30.98 6.89
N ASN A 184 7.06 -31.03 6.83
CA ASN A 184 6.26 -32.24 6.74
C ASN A 184 5.03 -31.95 5.86
N LYS A 185 4.76 -32.76 4.85
CA LYS A 185 3.61 -32.59 3.97
C LYS A 185 2.29 -32.92 4.66
N GLY A 186 2.32 -33.83 5.65
CA GLY A 186 1.14 -34.46 6.23
C GLY A 186 0.69 -35.69 5.39
N ASP A 187 0.04 -36.62 6.05
CA ASP A 187 -0.45 -37.89 5.50
C ASP A 187 -1.97 -38.01 5.48
N GLY A 188 -2.67 -37.04 6.04
CA GLY A 188 -4.13 -36.97 6.06
C GLY A 188 -4.74 -36.37 4.80
N PRO A 189 -6.04 -35.98 4.83
CA PRO A 189 -6.73 -35.35 3.71
C PRO A 189 -6.01 -34.11 3.20
N ALA A 190 -5.99 -33.95 1.86
CA ALA A 190 -5.35 -32.82 1.20
C ALA A 190 -6.12 -31.48 1.44
N VAL A 191 -5.37 -30.41 1.53
CA VAL A 191 -5.91 -29.04 1.54
C VAL A 191 -6.32 -28.69 0.13
N ASP A 192 -7.63 -28.64 -0.13
CA ASP A 192 -8.18 -28.37 -1.46
C ASP A 192 -9.31 -27.35 -1.42
N SER A 193 -9.72 -26.87 -2.60
CA SER A 193 -10.77 -25.87 -2.75
C SER A 193 -12.08 -26.33 -2.10
N GLY A 194 -12.71 -25.44 -1.33
CA GLY A 194 -13.96 -25.73 -0.64
C GLY A 194 -13.82 -26.51 0.67
N LYS A 195 -12.61 -26.95 1.04
CA LYS A 195 -12.35 -27.55 2.35
C LYS A 195 -12.17 -26.48 3.42
N ALA A 196 -12.67 -26.75 4.63
CA ALA A 196 -12.33 -26.00 5.83
C ALA A 196 -11.03 -26.54 6.41
N VAL A 197 -10.10 -25.64 6.67
CA VAL A 197 -8.74 -25.97 7.14
C VAL A 197 -8.51 -25.30 8.47
N HIS A 198 -8.10 -26.10 9.46
CA HIS A 198 -7.74 -25.67 10.80
C HIS A 198 -6.23 -25.47 10.87
N VAL A 199 -5.77 -24.25 11.13
CA VAL A 199 -4.35 -23.91 11.06
C VAL A 199 -3.86 -23.33 12.38
N LYS A 200 -2.80 -23.91 12.92
CA LYS A 200 -1.94 -23.22 13.90
C LYS A 200 -0.87 -22.45 13.15
N TYR A 201 -0.57 -21.24 13.62
CA TYR A 201 0.35 -20.37 12.91
C TYR A 201 1.12 -19.41 13.83
N LYS A 202 2.24 -18.94 13.31
CA LYS A 202 2.98 -17.80 13.85
C LYS A 202 3.37 -16.89 12.68
N GLY A 203 2.76 -15.69 12.64
CA GLY A 203 3.03 -14.66 11.65
C GLY A 203 4.15 -13.72 12.09
N GLN A 204 5.11 -13.48 11.20
CA GLN A 204 6.25 -12.60 11.48
C GLN A 204 6.74 -11.87 10.23
N THR A 205 7.43 -10.74 10.43
CA THR A 205 8.14 -10.04 9.37
C THR A 205 9.44 -10.77 9.04
N PHE A 206 10.07 -10.45 7.90
CA PHE A 206 11.39 -11.00 7.54
C PHE A 206 12.51 -10.56 8.49
N ALA A 207 12.27 -9.50 9.28
CA ALA A 207 13.15 -9.08 10.38
C ALA A 207 12.96 -9.90 11.67
N GLY A 208 12.04 -10.88 11.68
CA GLY A 208 11.77 -11.76 12.82
C GLY A 208 10.79 -11.19 13.86
N LYS A 209 10.18 -10.01 13.60
CA LYS A 209 9.18 -9.46 14.52
C LYS A 209 7.88 -10.23 14.37
N VAL A 210 7.51 -10.97 15.42
CA VAL A 210 6.22 -11.68 15.51
C VAL A 210 5.11 -10.64 15.69
N PHE A 211 4.03 -10.78 14.94
CA PHE A 211 2.89 -9.87 14.99
C PHE A 211 1.58 -10.56 15.35
N ASP A 212 1.49 -11.88 15.18
CA ASP A 212 0.31 -12.66 15.54
C ASP A 212 0.66 -14.15 15.62
N SER A 213 0.03 -14.89 16.56
CA SER A 213 0.27 -16.33 16.72
C SER A 213 -0.85 -16.98 17.53
N ASN A 214 -1.28 -18.17 17.12
CA ASN A 214 -2.07 -19.07 17.97
C ASN A 214 -1.26 -20.30 18.47
N MET A 215 0.05 -20.28 18.22
CA MET A 215 1.02 -21.23 18.80
C MET A 215 1.62 -20.71 20.10
N ASP A 216 1.44 -19.41 20.42
CA ASP A 216 1.95 -18.76 21.61
C ASP A 216 0.79 -18.12 22.39
N SER A 217 0.59 -18.56 23.63
CA SER A 217 -0.52 -18.11 24.49
C SER A 217 -0.46 -16.63 24.83
N THR A 218 0.68 -15.95 24.66
CA THR A 218 0.83 -14.50 24.93
C THR A 218 0.00 -13.64 23.96
N PHE A 219 -0.43 -14.18 22.82
CA PHE A 219 -1.31 -13.49 21.86
C PHE A 219 -2.80 -13.61 22.18
N GLY A 220 -3.18 -14.31 23.28
CA GLY A 220 -4.56 -14.33 23.78
C GLY A 220 -5.54 -15.21 23.01
N HIS A 221 -5.10 -15.96 22.01
CA HIS A 221 -5.89 -16.94 21.29
C HIS A 221 -5.06 -18.18 20.97
N ALA A 222 -5.53 -19.37 21.38
CA ALA A 222 -4.82 -20.63 21.19
C ALA A 222 -5.53 -21.58 20.25
N ASP A 223 -6.80 -21.29 19.90
CA ASP A 223 -7.59 -22.13 19.02
C ASP A 223 -7.06 -22.10 17.58
N PRO A 224 -7.07 -23.20 16.84
CA PRO A 224 -6.74 -23.21 15.44
C PRO A 224 -7.61 -22.21 14.66
N PHE A 225 -6.97 -21.45 13.78
CA PHE A 225 -7.69 -20.57 12.87
C PHE A 225 -8.36 -21.39 11.78
N VAL A 226 -9.67 -21.19 11.55
CA VAL A 226 -10.43 -21.92 10.55
C VAL A 226 -10.69 -21.02 9.34
N LEU A 227 -10.28 -21.50 8.16
CA LEU A 227 -10.55 -20.86 6.88
C LEU A 227 -11.08 -21.87 5.87
N VAL A 228 -11.95 -21.41 4.96
CA VAL A 228 -12.39 -22.22 3.81
C VAL A 228 -11.59 -21.82 2.59
N ILE A 229 -10.82 -22.77 2.03
CA ILE A 229 -9.95 -22.54 0.88
C ILE A 229 -10.77 -22.07 -0.34
N GLY A 230 -10.33 -20.94 -0.94
CA GLY A 230 -10.99 -20.30 -2.08
C GLY A 230 -12.15 -19.37 -1.72
N LYS A 231 -12.49 -19.19 -0.43
CA LYS A 231 -13.58 -18.30 0.03
C LYS A 231 -13.08 -16.96 0.59
N ARG A 232 -11.80 -16.62 0.43
CA ARG A 232 -11.18 -15.37 0.89
C ARG A 232 -11.35 -15.13 2.40
N GLY A 233 -11.33 -16.20 3.19
CA GLY A 233 -11.39 -16.13 4.65
C GLY A 233 -10.10 -15.63 5.30
N ALA A 234 -8.99 -15.60 4.55
CA ALA A 234 -7.69 -15.15 4.98
C ALA A 234 -7.00 -14.34 3.86
N ILE A 235 -5.71 -14.00 4.05
CA ILE A 235 -4.89 -13.41 2.99
C ILE A 235 -4.71 -14.41 1.84
N GLU A 236 -4.62 -13.90 0.60
CA GLU A 236 -4.57 -14.74 -0.61
C GLU A 236 -3.38 -15.72 -0.61
N GLY A 237 -2.26 -15.32 -0.02
CA GLY A 237 -1.09 -16.17 0.11
C GLY A 237 -1.32 -17.43 0.96
N TRP A 238 -2.27 -17.42 1.89
CA TRP A 238 -2.65 -18.63 2.63
C TRP A 238 -3.47 -19.57 1.76
N ASP A 239 -4.47 -19.05 1.03
CA ASP A 239 -5.25 -19.86 0.08
C ASP A 239 -4.36 -20.56 -0.94
N ASP A 240 -3.26 -19.92 -1.35
CA ASP A 240 -2.33 -20.45 -2.34
C ASP A 240 -1.30 -21.41 -1.73
N GLY A 241 -0.65 -21.00 -0.65
CA GLY A 241 0.45 -21.77 -0.05
C GLY A 241 0.01 -23.02 0.71
N LEU A 242 -1.15 -22.97 1.41
CA LEU A 242 -1.63 -24.10 2.19
C LEU A 242 -2.04 -25.31 1.32
N ARG A 243 -2.36 -25.11 0.04
CA ARG A 243 -2.69 -26.19 -0.89
C ARG A 243 -1.55 -27.19 -1.11
N LEU A 244 -0.34 -26.85 -0.72
CA LEU A 244 0.80 -27.78 -0.82
C LEU A 244 0.87 -28.76 0.35
N PHE A 245 -0.01 -28.64 1.35
CA PHE A 245 -0.06 -29.48 2.54
C PHE A 245 -1.29 -30.38 2.57
N ASN A 246 -1.18 -31.39 3.43
CA ASN A 246 -2.28 -32.24 3.87
C ASN A 246 -2.53 -32.00 5.38
N LYS A 247 -3.59 -32.57 5.96
CA LYS A 247 -3.75 -32.64 7.42
C LYS A 247 -2.52 -33.28 8.05
N GLY A 248 -2.01 -32.68 9.14
CA GLY A 248 -0.75 -33.02 9.81
C GLY A 248 0.45 -32.32 9.20
N GLY A 249 0.28 -31.54 8.12
CA GLY A 249 1.35 -30.83 7.44
C GLY A 249 1.91 -29.67 8.25
N LYS A 250 3.23 -29.43 8.13
CA LYS A 250 3.96 -28.34 8.80
C LYS A 250 4.98 -27.73 7.87
N GLY A 251 5.16 -26.42 7.99
CA GLY A 251 6.16 -25.72 7.19
C GLY A 251 6.09 -24.20 7.34
N LYS A 252 6.65 -23.52 6.35
CA LYS A 252 6.71 -22.05 6.33
C LYS A 252 6.21 -21.50 4.99
N LEU A 253 5.45 -20.43 5.07
CA LEU A 253 5.02 -19.64 3.92
C LEU A 253 5.76 -18.31 3.91
N TYR A 254 6.39 -17.95 2.79
CA TYR A 254 6.94 -16.62 2.55
C TYR A 254 6.07 -15.95 1.50
N ILE A 255 5.38 -14.90 1.91
CA ILE A 255 4.25 -14.33 1.17
C ILE A 255 4.59 -12.91 0.74
N PRO A 256 4.56 -12.61 -0.59
CA PRO A 256 4.63 -11.24 -1.07
C PRO A 256 3.53 -10.39 -0.44
N SER A 257 3.85 -9.15 -0.11
CA SER A 257 2.87 -8.26 0.51
C SER A 257 1.60 -8.14 -0.31
N MET A 258 1.71 -8.18 -1.65
CA MET A 258 0.57 -8.10 -2.57
C MET A 258 -0.38 -9.31 -2.49
N LEU A 259 0.06 -10.42 -1.93
CA LEU A 259 -0.78 -11.59 -1.59
C LEU A 259 -1.14 -11.65 -0.10
N ALA A 260 -0.76 -10.61 0.66
CA ALA A 260 -1.07 -10.43 2.08
C ALA A 260 -1.89 -9.14 2.28
N TYR A 261 -1.32 -8.12 2.89
CA TYR A 261 -2.02 -6.85 3.20
C TYR A 261 -1.73 -5.71 2.21
N GLY A 262 -0.73 -5.86 1.36
CA GLY A 262 -0.38 -4.92 0.29
C GLY A 262 -0.13 -3.48 0.79
N PRO A 263 -0.73 -2.49 0.08
CA PRO A 263 -0.56 -1.08 0.43
C PRO A 263 -1.31 -0.65 1.70
N ASN A 264 -2.29 -1.44 2.16
CA ASN A 264 -3.22 -1.04 3.21
C ASN A 264 -3.21 -2.05 4.37
N PRO A 265 -2.14 -2.10 5.18
CA PRO A 265 -2.15 -2.92 6.39
C PRO A 265 -3.25 -2.42 7.34
N PRO A 266 -3.80 -3.29 8.20
CA PRO A 266 -4.76 -2.90 9.23
C PRO A 266 -4.20 -1.79 10.12
N GLN A 267 -5.08 -0.94 10.63
CA GLN A 267 -4.67 0.11 11.56
C GLN A 267 -4.06 -0.51 12.82
N GLY A 268 -2.88 -0.01 13.21
CA GLY A 268 -2.14 -0.56 14.36
C GLY A 268 -1.33 -1.82 14.06
N ALA A 269 -1.33 -2.29 12.82
CA ALA A 269 -0.47 -3.42 12.44
C ALA A 269 1.01 -3.12 12.76
N PRO A 270 1.74 -4.09 13.36
CA PRO A 270 3.13 -3.88 13.73
C PRO A 270 4.10 -4.06 12.55
N PHE A 271 3.61 -4.02 11.33
CA PHE A 271 4.35 -4.06 10.07
C PHE A 271 3.86 -2.95 9.13
N LYS A 272 4.68 -2.64 8.12
CA LYS A 272 4.44 -1.50 7.20
C LYS A 272 3.62 -1.92 5.98
N ALA A 273 3.13 -0.93 5.23
CA ALA A 273 2.65 -1.15 3.87
C ALA A 273 3.75 -1.79 2.99
N PHE A 274 3.35 -2.70 2.12
CA PHE A 274 4.25 -3.44 1.23
C PHE A 274 5.32 -4.29 1.96
N GLU A 275 5.06 -4.73 3.19
CA GLU A 275 5.97 -5.61 3.90
C GLU A 275 5.65 -7.08 3.60
N ASN A 276 6.64 -7.83 3.10
CA ASN A 276 6.55 -9.26 2.90
C ASN A 276 6.49 -9.97 4.25
N LEU A 277 5.67 -11.00 4.33
CA LEU A 277 5.42 -11.70 5.59
C LEU A 277 5.81 -13.17 5.51
N MET A 278 6.17 -13.72 6.66
CA MET A 278 6.47 -15.13 6.83
C MET A 278 5.53 -15.72 7.88
N PHE A 279 5.05 -16.94 7.62
CA PHE A 279 4.21 -17.69 8.54
C PHE A 279 4.79 -19.08 8.75
N ASP A 280 5.05 -19.45 10.01
CA ASP A 280 5.12 -20.85 10.39
C ASP A 280 3.69 -21.38 10.43
N VAL A 281 3.40 -22.52 9.83
CA VAL A 281 2.07 -23.09 9.76
C VAL A 281 2.06 -24.58 10.12
N GLU A 282 0.97 -25.01 10.78
CA GLU A 282 0.64 -26.41 11.03
C GLU A 282 -0.83 -26.64 10.68
N VAL A 283 -1.09 -27.53 9.71
CA VAL A 283 -2.44 -27.93 9.32
C VAL A 283 -2.93 -29.00 10.30
N VAL A 284 -3.75 -28.58 11.24
CA VAL A 284 -4.25 -29.46 12.33
C VAL A 284 -5.36 -30.38 11.84
N ASP A 285 -6.29 -29.81 11.05
CA ASP A 285 -7.41 -30.57 10.48
C ASP A 285 -7.84 -30.04 9.12
N VAL A 286 -8.49 -30.92 8.32
CA VAL A 286 -9.09 -30.62 7.02
C VAL A 286 -10.44 -31.32 6.95
N THR A 287 -11.52 -30.54 6.87
CA THR A 287 -12.91 -31.04 6.89
C THR A 287 -13.71 -30.47 5.71
N ASP A 288 -14.93 -30.97 5.54
CA ASP A 288 -15.85 -30.40 4.57
C ASP A 288 -16.47 -29.11 5.12
N ALA A 289 -16.41 -28.02 4.35
CA ALA A 289 -16.87 -26.70 4.79
C ALA A 289 -18.39 -26.65 5.18
N LYS A 290 -19.19 -27.63 4.75
CA LYS A 290 -20.60 -27.74 5.13
C LYS A 290 -20.80 -28.16 6.59
N GLN A 291 -19.77 -28.72 7.22
CA GLN A 291 -19.81 -29.21 8.61
C GLN A 291 -19.30 -28.16 9.62
N GLU A 292 -18.76 -27.06 9.14
CA GLU A 292 -18.16 -26.02 9.98
C GLU A 292 -19.16 -24.91 10.29
N ALA A 293 -19.18 -24.45 11.53
CA ALA A 293 -19.72 -23.15 11.89
C ALA A 293 -18.95 -22.02 11.18
N ALA A 294 -19.55 -20.84 11.05
CA ALA A 294 -18.95 -19.72 10.30
C ALA A 294 -17.45 -19.55 10.59
N PRO A 295 -16.63 -19.34 9.56
CA PRO A 295 -15.16 -19.28 9.70
C PRO A 295 -14.74 -18.18 10.68
N SER A 296 -13.72 -18.47 11.47
CA SER A 296 -13.10 -17.49 12.39
C SER A 296 -12.60 -16.29 11.60
N ARG A 297 -12.82 -15.08 12.11
CA ARG A 297 -12.24 -13.89 11.50
C ARG A 297 -10.82 -13.69 12.02
N LEU A 298 -9.84 -13.55 11.12
CA LEU A 298 -8.52 -13.06 11.53
C LEU A 298 -8.68 -11.71 12.25
N PRO A 299 -7.95 -11.47 13.34
CA PRO A 299 -7.96 -10.17 14.01
C PRO A 299 -7.63 -9.00 13.08
N MET A 300 -6.93 -9.27 11.99
CA MET A 300 -6.51 -8.30 10.98
C MET A 300 -6.97 -8.69 9.57
N GLN A 301 -8.27 -8.50 9.27
CA GLN A 301 -8.79 -8.75 7.93
C GLN A 301 -8.49 -7.60 6.96
N ARG A 302 -8.18 -7.95 5.71
CA ARG A 302 -8.06 -6.98 4.61
C ARG A 302 -9.42 -6.28 4.41
N PRO A 303 -9.47 -4.93 4.35
CA PRO A 303 -10.69 -4.25 3.92
C PRO A 303 -11.08 -4.69 2.51
N PRO A 304 -12.39 -4.81 2.20
CA PRO A 304 -12.86 -5.24 0.89
C PRO A 304 -12.35 -4.32 -0.22
N ALA A 305 -12.08 -4.88 -1.40
CA ALA A 305 -11.51 -4.18 -2.56
C ALA A 305 -12.32 -2.95 -3.04
N SER A 306 -13.59 -2.80 -2.61
CA SER A 306 -14.45 -1.65 -2.87
C SER A 306 -13.99 -0.34 -2.21
N MET A 307 -13.05 -0.38 -1.27
CA MET A 307 -12.49 0.83 -0.64
C MET A 307 -11.26 1.41 -1.39
N LEU A 308 -10.86 0.83 -2.50
CA LEU A 308 -9.79 1.37 -3.37
C LEU A 308 -10.25 2.52 -4.29
N GLY A 309 -11.47 2.97 -4.16
CA GLY A 309 -11.97 4.12 -4.92
C GLY A 309 -13.20 4.66 -4.22
N HIS A 310 -13.11 5.82 -3.67
CA HIS A 310 -14.09 6.86 -3.36
C HIS A 310 -13.91 7.45 -1.95
N HIS A 311 -12.92 8.31 -1.80
CA HIS A 311 -13.10 9.47 -0.95
C HIS A 311 -13.29 10.69 -1.87
N ALA A 312 -14.43 10.72 -2.57
CA ALA A 312 -15.05 11.97 -2.93
C ALA A 312 -15.93 12.39 -1.74
N PRO A 313 -15.79 13.60 -1.18
CA PRO A 313 -16.76 14.10 -0.22
C PRO A 313 -18.09 14.28 -0.96
N SER A 314 -19.15 13.63 -0.46
CA SER A 314 -20.53 13.91 -0.87
C SER A 314 -20.81 15.41 -0.75
N PRO A 315 -21.49 16.03 -1.71
CA PRO A 315 -22.02 17.37 -1.52
C PRO A 315 -23.17 17.29 -0.50
N ALA A 316 -23.04 17.96 0.62
CA ALA A 316 -24.12 18.20 1.55
C ALA A 316 -25.24 18.93 0.80
N GLY A 317 -26.35 18.26 0.61
CA GLY A 317 -27.58 18.84 0.15
C GLY A 317 -28.23 19.66 1.25
N LYS A 318 -28.68 20.86 0.84
CA LYS A 318 -29.58 21.82 1.48
C LYS A 318 -29.20 22.39 2.83
#